data_7237f193a8fff87611806e6e9b1833e0
#
_entry.id   7237f193a8fff87611806e6e9b1833e0
#
_cell.length_a   1.000
_cell.length_b   1.000
_cell.length_c   1.000
_cell.angle_alpha   90.00
_cell.angle_beta   90.00
_cell.angle_gamma   90.00
#
_symmetry.space_group_name_H-M   'P 1'
#
loop_
_entity.id
_entity.type
_entity.pdbx_description
1 polymer ?
#
loop_
_entity_poly.entity_id
_entity_poly.type
_entity_poly.pdbx_seq_one_letter_code
_entity_poly.pdbx_strand_id
1 'polypeptide(L)'
;MKKKIIGIIILMLVTTTMVSATNINVKEINTKIVNDEPYEPTLFDWWCVDQKQTHTDGYGMNLVPPYTCAQSFKPTKDKLTAVSLYIFKHDTPPDPVHITVSIRDNLTGSDLATKTIDTSKVTIKYTWVLFDFEDISIIPDNTYFIVCSGDAGDATNVYCWFFSDNDTYNRGEAWYRVNQVANWITLEQAGFGADFCFKTYFRKPLDKSVSINNENPISHWVLFMLRR
;
A
#
# COMPACT_ATOMS: atom_id res chain seq x y z
N MET A 1 -33.02 -29.18 4.95
CA MET A 1 -33.33 -27.75 5.12
C MET A 1 -32.01 -26.98 5.16
N LYS A 2 -31.65 -26.29 4.09
CA LYS A 2 -30.39 -25.55 3.98
C LYS A 2 -30.63 -24.15 4.61
N LYS A 3 -29.96 -23.86 5.73
CA LYS A 3 -29.95 -22.50 6.31
C LYS A 3 -29.03 -21.61 5.46
N LYS A 4 -29.62 -20.66 4.75
CA LYS A 4 -28.89 -19.57 4.09
C LYS A 4 -28.42 -18.61 5.18
N ILE A 5 -27.11 -18.48 5.34
CA ILE A 5 -26.50 -17.42 6.12
C ILE A 5 -26.56 -16.16 5.24
N ILE A 6 -27.41 -15.22 5.63
CA ILE A 6 -27.48 -13.90 4.97
C ILE A 6 -26.34 -13.06 5.56
N GLY A 7 -25.26 -12.94 4.80
CA GLY A 7 -24.25 -11.93 5.08
C GLY A 7 -24.84 -10.54 4.81
N ILE A 8 -24.81 -9.67 5.81
CA ILE A 8 -25.24 -8.27 5.65
C ILE A 8 -24.14 -7.55 4.85
N ILE A 9 -24.38 -7.39 3.55
CA ILE A 9 -23.61 -6.51 2.69
C ILE A 9 -24.21 -5.11 2.88
N ILE A 10 -23.45 -4.20 3.49
CA ILE A 10 -23.79 -2.78 3.48
C ILE A 10 -23.38 -2.24 2.11
N LEU A 11 -24.32 -2.27 1.18
CA LEU A 11 -24.23 -1.62 -0.12
C LEU A 11 -24.55 -0.14 0.07
N MET A 12 -23.54 0.73 0.12
CA MET A 12 -23.78 2.18 0.04
C MET A 12 -24.13 2.56 -1.39
N LEU A 13 -25.42 2.80 -1.64
CA LEU A 13 -25.90 3.44 -2.86
C LEU A 13 -25.48 4.92 -2.84
N VAL A 14 -24.55 5.30 -3.70
CA VAL A 14 -24.28 6.72 -3.98
C VAL A 14 -25.38 7.20 -4.92
N THR A 15 -26.34 7.98 -4.40
CA THR A 15 -27.32 8.67 -5.22
C THR A 15 -26.67 9.85 -5.92
N THR A 16 -26.46 9.74 -7.22
CA THR A 16 -26.08 10.85 -8.09
C THR A 16 -27.26 11.80 -8.28
N THR A 17 -27.21 12.97 -7.65
CA THR A 17 -28.11 14.08 -7.99
C THR A 17 -27.67 14.69 -9.32
N MET A 18 -28.50 14.58 -10.33
CA MET A 18 -28.37 15.28 -11.62
C MET A 18 -28.57 16.77 -11.39
N VAL A 19 -27.51 17.54 -11.51
CA VAL A 19 -27.60 19.01 -11.63
C VAL A 19 -27.65 19.35 -13.12
N SER A 20 -28.73 20.03 -13.51
CA SER A 20 -28.96 20.48 -14.88
C SER A 20 -27.86 21.43 -15.35
N ALA A 21 -27.28 21.12 -16.50
CA ALA A 21 -26.26 21.93 -17.15
C ALA A 21 -26.83 23.25 -17.66
N THR A 22 -26.43 24.37 -17.12
CA THR A 22 -26.51 25.67 -17.77
C THR A 22 -25.27 25.84 -18.65
N ASN A 23 -25.49 26.22 -19.90
CA ASN A 23 -24.44 26.47 -20.90
C ASN A 23 -23.46 27.55 -20.40
N ILE A 24 -22.26 27.15 -20.02
CA ILE A 24 -21.14 28.04 -19.81
C ILE A 24 -20.17 27.81 -20.97
N ASN A 25 -19.94 28.89 -21.73
CA ASN A 25 -18.96 28.96 -22.81
C ASN A 25 -17.56 28.78 -22.23
N VAL A 26 -17.02 27.56 -22.26
CA VAL A 26 -15.68 27.26 -21.77
C VAL A 26 -14.71 27.57 -22.90
N LYS A 27 -14.03 28.70 -22.78
CA LYS A 27 -12.76 28.96 -23.45
C LYS A 27 -11.80 27.82 -23.10
N GLU A 28 -11.29 27.11 -24.11
CA GLU A 28 -10.32 26.03 -23.92
C GLU A 28 -9.14 26.54 -23.08
N ILE A 29 -9.17 26.22 -21.80
CA ILE A 29 -7.96 26.24 -20.97
C ILE A 29 -7.36 24.84 -21.19
N ASN A 30 -6.23 24.82 -21.90
CA ASN A 30 -5.36 23.65 -21.97
C ASN A 30 -4.84 23.36 -20.57
N THR A 31 -5.68 22.77 -19.73
CA THR A 31 -5.22 22.12 -18.50
C THR A 31 -4.50 20.86 -18.92
N LYS A 32 -3.18 20.96 -18.99
CA LYS A 32 -2.30 19.81 -18.90
C LYS A 32 -2.83 18.97 -17.74
N ILE A 33 -3.43 17.82 -18.03
CA ILE A 33 -3.79 16.84 -17.01
C ILE A 33 -2.45 16.49 -16.35
N VAL A 34 -2.19 17.10 -15.21
CA VAL A 34 -1.17 16.63 -14.29
C VAL A 34 -1.76 15.31 -13.83
N ASN A 35 -1.26 14.22 -14.38
CA ASN A 35 -1.45 12.93 -13.78
C ASN A 35 -0.88 13.10 -12.37
N ASP A 36 -1.77 13.18 -11.36
CA ASP A 36 -1.38 13.03 -9.98
C ASP A 36 -0.96 11.56 -9.78
N GLU A 37 0.16 11.19 -10.41
CA GLU A 37 0.92 10.04 -9.96
C GLU A 37 1.21 10.31 -8.49
N PRO A 38 0.84 9.37 -7.58
CA PRO A 38 1.16 9.53 -6.18
C PRO A 38 2.65 9.80 -6.06
N TYR A 39 3.02 10.79 -5.25
CA TYR A 39 4.39 11.23 -5.01
C TYR A 39 5.29 10.01 -4.75
N GLU A 40 5.94 9.53 -5.81
CA GLU A 40 7.07 8.63 -5.67
C GLU A 40 8.17 9.49 -5.07
N PRO A 41 8.75 9.13 -3.91
CA PRO A 41 9.86 9.88 -3.37
C PRO A 41 11.01 9.82 -4.38
N THR A 42 11.14 10.87 -5.20
CA THR A 42 12.27 11.10 -6.10
C THR A 42 13.48 11.55 -5.30
N LEU A 43 13.65 11.01 -4.12
CA LEU A 43 14.83 11.22 -3.36
C LEU A 43 15.90 10.28 -3.91
N PHE A 44 17.05 10.80 -4.08
CA PHE A 44 18.38 10.29 -4.29
C PHE A 44 18.68 8.93 -3.63
N ASP A 45 17.71 8.28 -3.07
CA ASP A 45 17.77 6.96 -2.52
C ASP A 45 17.35 5.98 -3.60
N TRP A 46 18.26 5.38 -4.15
CA TRP A 46 18.57 4.09 -4.67
C TRP A 46 17.51 3.00 -4.44
N TRP A 47 16.29 3.36 -4.00
CA TRP A 47 15.16 2.48 -3.81
C TRP A 47 14.49 2.19 -5.15
N CYS A 48 14.53 0.93 -5.51
CA CYS A 48 13.86 0.44 -6.70
C CYS A 48 12.69 -0.45 -6.29
N VAL A 49 11.60 -0.34 -7.03
CA VAL A 49 10.46 -1.25 -6.85
C VAL A 49 10.88 -2.66 -7.31
N ASP A 50 10.62 -3.67 -6.48
CA ASP A 50 10.81 -5.07 -6.82
C ASP A 50 9.49 -5.72 -7.22
N GLN A 51 8.48 -5.70 -6.33
CA GLN A 51 7.14 -6.26 -6.58
C GLN A 51 6.10 -5.17 -6.42
N LYS A 52 5.01 -5.25 -7.17
CA LYS A 52 3.89 -4.31 -7.04
C LYS A 52 2.58 -4.92 -7.50
N GLN A 53 1.51 -4.51 -6.84
CA GLN A 53 0.13 -4.57 -7.30
C GLN A 53 -0.49 -3.19 -7.06
N THR A 54 -0.95 -2.53 -8.12
CA THR A 54 -1.40 -1.12 -8.06
C THR A 54 -2.82 -0.92 -8.60
N HIS A 55 -3.42 -1.97 -9.15
CA HIS A 55 -4.80 -1.92 -9.59
C HIS A 55 -5.75 -1.98 -8.40
N THR A 56 -6.80 -1.18 -8.41
CA THR A 56 -7.87 -1.20 -7.41
C THR A 56 -9.21 -0.98 -8.07
N ASP A 57 -10.23 -1.70 -7.61
CA ASP A 57 -11.62 -1.54 -8.03
C ASP A 57 -12.40 -0.60 -7.08
N GLY A 58 -11.69 0.14 -6.22
CA GLY A 58 -12.25 1.13 -5.30
C GLY A 58 -12.70 0.56 -3.96
N TYR A 59 -12.39 -0.71 -3.68
CA TYR A 59 -12.70 -1.36 -2.41
C TYR A 59 -11.51 -1.40 -1.48
N GLY A 60 -11.75 -1.45 -0.17
CA GLY A 60 -10.70 -1.55 0.84
C GLY A 60 -11.14 -2.36 2.04
N MET A 61 -10.19 -3.05 2.66
CA MET A 61 -10.40 -3.78 3.91
C MET A 61 -10.05 -2.89 5.10
N ASN A 62 -10.93 -2.87 6.09
CA ASN A 62 -10.77 -2.08 7.30
C ASN A 62 -9.55 -2.52 8.12
N LEU A 63 -8.69 -1.57 8.43
CA LEU A 63 -7.54 -1.75 9.33
C LEU A 63 -7.94 -1.33 10.75
N VAL A 64 -8.77 -2.13 11.39
CA VAL A 64 -9.33 -1.86 12.73
C VAL A 64 -9.40 -3.15 13.55
N PRO A 65 -9.11 -3.13 14.84
CA PRO A 65 -9.30 -4.32 15.67
C PRO A 65 -10.73 -4.86 15.59
N PRO A 66 -10.92 -6.17 15.51
CA PRO A 66 -9.90 -7.22 15.66
C PRO A 66 -9.30 -7.73 14.33
N TYR A 67 -9.49 -7.02 13.22
CA TYR A 67 -9.06 -7.45 11.89
C TYR A 67 -7.55 -7.28 11.68
N THR A 68 -6.97 -8.24 10.98
CA THR A 68 -5.59 -8.17 10.48
C THR A 68 -5.60 -8.63 9.02
N CYS A 69 -4.95 -7.89 8.15
CA CYS A 69 -4.85 -8.17 6.73
C CYS A 69 -3.42 -8.58 6.37
N ALA A 70 -3.26 -9.37 5.31
CA ALA A 70 -1.94 -9.66 4.79
C ALA A 70 -1.97 -9.86 3.27
N GLN A 71 -0.86 -9.50 2.61
CA GLN A 71 -0.59 -9.80 1.20
C GLN A 71 0.67 -10.65 1.12
N SER A 72 0.57 -11.82 0.49
CA SER A 72 1.75 -12.59 0.18
C SER A 72 2.42 -12.09 -1.09
N PHE A 73 3.76 -12.21 -1.17
CA PHE A 73 4.52 -11.84 -2.35
C PHE A 73 5.78 -12.71 -2.46
N LYS A 74 6.32 -12.80 -3.69
CA LYS A 74 7.59 -13.48 -3.97
C LYS A 74 8.58 -12.46 -4.51
N PRO A 75 9.61 -12.08 -3.75
CA PRO A 75 10.61 -11.12 -4.18
C PRO A 75 11.47 -11.67 -5.32
N THR A 76 12.07 -10.79 -6.12
CA THR A 76 13.15 -11.14 -7.08
C THR A 76 14.53 -10.72 -6.58
N LYS A 77 14.58 -10.00 -5.46
CA LYS A 77 15.80 -9.47 -4.84
C LYS A 77 16.06 -10.18 -3.51
N ASP A 78 17.31 -10.13 -3.08
CA ASP A 78 17.79 -10.73 -1.84
C ASP A 78 17.69 -9.79 -0.61
N LYS A 79 17.18 -8.58 -0.83
CA LYS A 79 16.93 -7.58 0.24
C LYS A 79 15.60 -6.90 0.06
N LEU A 80 14.96 -6.62 1.19
CA LEU A 80 13.78 -5.78 1.31
C LEU A 80 14.09 -4.60 2.22
N THR A 81 13.85 -3.40 1.75
CA THR A 81 14.13 -2.14 2.44
C THR A 81 12.87 -1.49 2.99
N ALA A 82 11.80 -1.52 2.21
CA ALA A 82 10.55 -0.87 2.56
C ALA A 82 9.37 -1.51 1.82
N VAL A 83 8.17 -1.20 2.28
CA VAL A 83 6.94 -1.46 1.53
C VAL A 83 6.07 -0.21 1.51
N SER A 84 5.28 -0.04 0.45
CA SER A 84 4.20 0.95 0.44
C SER A 84 2.86 0.25 0.29
N LEU A 85 1.88 0.72 1.04
CA LEU A 85 0.49 0.27 0.96
C LEU A 85 -0.39 1.42 0.46
N TYR A 86 -1.37 1.10 -0.38
CA TYR A 86 -2.33 2.09 -0.85
C TYR A 86 -3.49 2.16 0.13
N ILE A 87 -3.54 3.23 0.92
CA ILE A 87 -4.43 3.37 2.08
C ILE A 87 -5.29 4.62 1.90
N PHE A 88 -6.53 4.55 2.40
CA PHE A 88 -7.39 5.72 2.54
C PHE A 88 -8.03 5.79 3.92
N LYS A 89 -8.46 6.99 4.27
CA LYS A 89 -9.24 7.29 5.46
C LYS A 89 -10.72 7.29 5.10
N HIS A 90 -11.51 6.49 5.81
CA HIS A 90 -12.96 6.49 5.71
C HIS A 90 -13.54 7.24 6.91
N ASP A 91 -14.37 8.24 6.64
CA ASP A 91 -14.96 9.17 7.63
C ASP A 91 -13.92 9.81 8.57
N THR A 92 -14.14 9.76 9.87
CA THR A 92 -13.31 10.41 10.90
C THR A 92 -12.77 9.40 11.92
N PRO A 93 -11.76 8.59 11.56
CA PRO A 93 -11.11 7.71 12.54
C PRO A 93 -10.60 8.50 13.73
N PRO A 94 -10.41 7.85 14.90
CA PRO A 94 -9.73 8.46 16.03
C PRO A 94 -8.36 9.02 15.64
N ASP A 95 -7.89 10.02 16.37
CA ASP A 95 -6.57 10.60 16.20
C ASP A 95 -5.88 10.67 17.57
N PRO A 96 -4.69 10.06 17.73
CA PRO A 96 -3.94 9.30 16.73
C PRO A 96 -4.44 7.86 16.54
N VAL A 97 -4.28 7.34 15.32
CA VAL A 97 -4.32 5.90 15.01
C VAL A 97 -2.94 5.48 14.53
N HIS A 98 -2.50 4.31 14.90
CA HIS A 98 -1.26 3.74 14.42
C HIS A 98 -1.55 2.56 13.49
N ILE A 99 -0.92 2.58 12.32
CA ILE A 99 -0.91 1.44 11.39
C ILE A 99 0.43 0.75 11.52
N THR A 100 0.39 -0.54 11.82
CA THR A 100 1.57 -1.38 11.92
C THR A 100 1.64 -2.34 10.74
N VAL A 101 2.81 -2.37 10.10
CA VAL A 101 3.16 -3.35 9.07
C VAL A 101 4.30 -4.21 9.58
N SER A 102 4.15 -5.53 9.42
CA SER A 102 5.19 -6.53 9.70
C SER A 102 5.47 -7.34 8.43
N ILE A 103 6.73 -7.71 8.25
CA ILE A 103 7.16 -8.66 7.21
C ILE A 103 7.40 -10.02 7.87
N ARG A 104 6.85 -11.09 7.27
CA ARG A 104 6.98 -12.45 7.78
C ARG A 104 7.28 -13.43 6.64
N ASP A 105 7.91 -14.54 6.97
CA ASP A 105 8.08 -15.71 6.08
C ASP A 105 6.95 -16.75 6.24
N ASN A 106 6.12 -16.57 7.27
CA ASN A 106 4.94 -17.37 7.54
C ASN A 106 3.88 -16.50 8.21
N LEU A 107 2.61 -16.64 7.83
CA LEU A 107 1.48 -15.85 8.38
C LEU A 107 1.38 -15.90 9.91
N THR A 108 1.77 -17.01 10.51
CA THR A 108 1.75 -17.23 11.98
C THR A 108 3.14 -17.14 12.61
N GLY A 109 4.16 -16.86 11.79
CA GLY A 109 5.56 -16.76 12.22
C GLY A 109 5.88 -15.45 12.94
N SER A 110 7.13 -15.34 13.38
CA SER A 110 7.68 -14.11 13.96
C SER A 110 7.88 -13.03 12.90
N ASP A 111 7.84 -11.77 13.31
CA ASP A 111 8.13 -10.65 12.46
C ASP A 111 9.63 -10.59 12.13
N LEU A 112 9.97 -10.57 10.84
CA LEU A 112 11.33 -10.32 10.34
C LEU A 112 11.68 -8.84 10.40
N ALA A 113 10.69 -7.98 10.16
CA ALA A 113 10.76 -6.54 10.32
C ALA A 113 9.39 -6.01 10.71
N THR A 114 9.35 -4.87 11.41
CA THR A 114 8.10 -4.20 11.80
C THR A 114 8.28 -2.70 11.73
N LYS A 115 7.26 -2.01 11.24
CA LYS A 115 7.17 -0.55 11.24
C LYS A 115 5.78 -0.11 11.61
N THR A 116 5.71 0.79 12.59
CA THR A 116 4.47 1.49 12.94
C THR A 116 4.57 2.94 12.52
N ILE A 117 3.50 3.46 11.95
CA ILE A 117 3.37 4.87 11.59
C ILE A 117 2.16 5.49 12.27
N ASP A 118 2.26 6.78 12.54
CA ASP A 118 1.13 7.63 12.86
C ASP A 118 0.38 8.00 11.57
N THR A 119 -0.95 7.95 11.61
CA THR A 119 -1.80 8.17 10.45
C THR A 119 -2.05 9.64 10.12
N SER A 120 -1.45 10.57 10.85
CA SER A 120 -1.56 12.02 10.58
C SER A 120 -1.22 12.41 9.12
N LYS A 121 -0.43 11.56 8.44
CA LYS A 121 -0.04 11.73 7.02
C LYS A 121 -1.03 11.10 6.03
N VAL A 122 -1.98 10.29 6.49
CA VAL A 122 -2.98 9.66 5.63
C VAL A 122 -4.15 10.62 5.45
N THR A 123 -4.36 11.05 4.23
CA THR A 123 -5.45 11.98 3.89
C THR A 123 -6.76 11.22 3.62
N ILE A 124 -7.89 11.95 3.50
CA ILE A 124 -9.18 11.37 3.04
C ILE A 124 -9.06 10.83 1.61
N LYS A 125 -8.18 11.44 0.80
CA LYS A 125 -7.85 10.92 -0.52
C LYS A 125 -6.92 9.72 -0.39
N TYR A 126 -6.92 8.87 -1.38
CA TYR A 126 -6.04 7.72 -1.51
C TYR A 126 -4.58 8.16 -1.49
N THR A 127 -3.75 7.45 -0.75
CA THR A 127 -2.31 7.75 -0.72
C THR A 127 -1.48 6.48 -0.54
N TRP A 128 -0.32 6.46 -1.17
CA TRP A 128 0.70 5.46 -0.90
C TRP A 128 1.40 5.82 0.40
N VAL A 129 1.30 4.95 1.38
CA VAL A 129 1.90 5.11 2.70
C VAL A 129 3.13 4.23 2.77
N LEU A 130 4.30 4.85 2.99
CA LEU A 130 5.59 4.18 3.05
C LEU A 130 5.90 3.69 4.47
N PHE A 131 6.32 2.42 4.57
CA PHE A 131 6.83 1.77 5.77
C PHE A 131 8.29 1.39 5.53
N ASP A 132 9.18 2.27 5.95
CA ASP A 132 10.63 2.11 5.88
C ASP A 132 11.14 1.41 7.15
N PHE A 133 11.90 0.33 7.01
CA PHE A 133 12.51 -0.43 8.09
C PHE A 133 13.98 -0.74 7.75
N GLU A 134 14.74 -1.25 8.71
CA GLU A 134 16.10 -1.72 8.44
C GLU A 134 16.09 -2.80 7.37
N ASP A 135 17.05 -2.75 6.46
CA ASP A 135 17.17 -3.72 5.36
C ASP A 135 17.22 -5.15 5.90
N ILE A 136 16.28 -5.97 5.49
CA ILE A 136 16.27 -7.39 5.83
C ILE A 136 16.72 -8.24 4.65
N SER A 137 17.44 -9.33 4.94
CA SER A 137 17.78 -10.33 3.95
C SER A 137 16.59 -11.26 3.70
N ILE A 138 16.25 -11.43 2.44
CA ILE A 138 15.16 -12.31 1.96
C ILE A 138 15.69 -13.20 0.84
N ILE A 139 15.04 -14.34 0.61
CA ILE A 139 15.41 -15.29 -0.42
C ILE A 139 14.51 -15.06 -1.63
N PRO A 140 15.06 -14.77 -2.82
CA PRO A 140 14.27 -14.65 -4.05
C PRO A 140 13.36 -15.87 -4.27
N ASP A 141 12.17 -15.61 -4.81
CA ASP A 141 11.12 -16.58 -5.12
C ASP A 141 10.50 -17.32 -3.91
N ASN A 142 11.01 -17.13 -2.69
CA ASN A 142 10.31 -17.59 -1.50
C ASN A 142 9.09 -16.71 -1.20
N THR A 143 8.08 -17.28 -0.56
CA THR A 143 6.88 -16.54 -0.17
C THR A 143 7.11 -15.77 1.12
N TYR A 144 6.81 -14.47 1.09
CA TYR A 144 6.77 -13.59 2.26
C TYR A 144 5.41 -12.92 2.35
N PHE A 145 5.11 -12.35 3.52
CA PHE A 145 3.83 -11.73 3.83
C PHE A 145 4.04 -10.33 4.37
N ILE A 146 3.32 -9.35 3.79
CA ILE A 146 3.11 -8.03 4.35
C ILE A 146 1.88 -8.14 5.24
N VAL A 147 2.04 -8.10 6.55
CA VAL A 147 0.94 -8.18 7.53
C VAL A 147 0.64 -6.79 8.05
N CYS A 148 -0.62 -6.35 7.96
CA CYS A 148 -1.03 -5.00 8.30
C CYS A 148 -2.21 -4.99 9.27
N SER A 149 -2.15 -4.11 10.28
CA SER A 149 -3.24 -3.87 11.24
C SER A 149 -3.25 -2.42 11.72
N GLY A 150 -4.42 -1.94 12.10
CA GLY A 150 -4.57 -0.68 12.85
C GLY A 150 -4.90 -0.95 14.31
N ASP A 151 -4.67 0.03 15.18
CA ASP A 151 -4.88 -0.08 16.64
C ASP A 151 -6.19 0.54 17.12
N ALA A 152 -6.89 1.34 16.30
CA ALA A 152 -8.15 1.99 16.66
C ALA A 152 -9.06 2.24 15.45
N GLY A 153 -10.32 2.55 15.73
CA GLY A 153 -11.36 2.82 14.76
C GLY A 153 -12.63 1.98 14.99
N ASP A 154 -13.59 2.12 14.12
CA ASP A 154 -14.82 1.34 14.09
C ASP A 154 -15.18 0.97 12.63
N ALA A 155 -16.38 0.44 12.38
CA ALA A 155 -16.77 -0.02 11.05
C ALA A 155 -16.83 1.09 9.99
N THR A 156 -16.98 2.36 10.40
CA THR A 156 -17.15 3.53 9.53
C THR A 156 -16.01 4.53 9.67
N ASN A 157 -15.48 4.71 10.89
CA ASN A 157 -14.40 5.64 11.18
C ASN A 157 -13.08 4.88 11.22
N VAL A 158 -12.47 4.63 10.06
CA VAL A 158 -11.39 3.66 9.93
C VAL A 158 -10.44 3.98 8.76
N TYR A 159 -9.22 3.48 8.85
CA TYR A 159 -8.32 3.40 7.70
C TYR A 159 -8.52 2.08 6.98
N CYS A 160 -8.46 2.11 5.64
CA CYS A 160 -8.69 0.95 4.80
C CYS A 160 -7.49 0.71 3.87
N TRP A 161 -7.11 -0.54 3.69
CA TRP A 161 -6.13 -0.96 2.69
C TRP A 161 -6.86 -1.39 1.43
N PHE A 162 -6.57 -0.72 0.30
CA PHE A 162 -7.18 -1.03 -0.99
C PHE A 162 -6.81 -2.41 -1.52
N PHE A 163 -7.77 -3.03 -2.20
CA PHE A 163 -7.55 -4.27 -2.94
C PHE A 163 -8.21 -4.23 -4.31
N SER A 164 -7.86 -5.20 -5.17
CA SER A 164 -8.50 -5.50 -6.44
C SER A 164 -9.45 -6.70 -6.31
N ASP A 165 -10.60 -6.65 -6.97
CA ASP A 165 -11.53 -7.77 -7.06
C ASP A 165 -10.99 -8.92 -7.91
N ASN A 166 -10.03 -8.64 -8.78
CA ASN A 166 -9.41 -9.60 -9.67
C ASN A 166 -8.02 -10.00 -9.17
N ASP A 167 -7.60 -11.24 -9.46
CA ASP A 167 -6.22 -11.70 -9.29
C ASP A 167 -5.33 -10.97 -10.30
N THR A 168 -4.76 -9.85 -9.85
CA THR A 168 -3.88 -8.97 -10.63
C THR A 168 -2.41 -9.15 -10.31
N TYR A 169 -2.11 -9.93 -9.26
CA TYR A 169 -0.77 -10.25 -8.81
C TYR A 169 -0.57 -11.78 -8.66
N ASN A 170 -0.25 -12.45 -9.73
CA ASN A 170 -0.12 -13.92 -9.85
C ASN A 170 1.03 -14.56 -9.05
N ARG A 171 1.72 -13.81 -8.19
CA ARG A 171 2.84 -14.28 -7.35
C ARG A 171 2.51 -14.23 -5.85
N GLY A 172 1.22 -14.07 -5.52
CA GLY A 172 0.77 -13.97 -4.15
C GLY A 172 -0.75 -13.91 -4.03
N GLU A 173 -1.25 -13.77 -2.82
CA GLU A 173 -2.66 -13.76 -2.47
C GLU A 173 -2.92 -12.81 -1.32
N ALA A 174 -4.12 -12.24 -1.25
CA ALA A 174 -4.58 -11.46 -0.12
C ALA A 174 -5.22 -12.35 0.94
N TRP A 175 -4.92 -12.08 2.21
CA TRP A 175 -5.36 -12.82 3.38
C TRP A 175 -5.95 -11.90 4.42
N TYR A 176 -6.86 -12.41 5.23
CA TYR A 176 -7.31 -11.72 6.43
C TYR A 176 -7.68 -12.71 7.55
N ARG A 177 -7.74 -12.19 8.77
CA ARG A 177 -8.31 -12.88 9.93
C ARG A 177 -9.06 -11.89 10.82
N VAL A 178 -10.09 -12.39 11.52
CA VAL A 178 -10.97 -11.55 12.34
C VAL A 178 -10.37 -11.27 13.72
N ASN A 179 -9.50 -12.13 14.25
CA ASN A 179 -8.83 -11.96 15.55
C ASN A 179 -7.56 -12.82 15.60
N GLN A 180 -6.79 -12.70 16.69
CA GLN A 180 -5.51 -13.37 16.81
C GLN A 180 -5.59 -14.91 16.88
N VAL A 181 -6.76 -15.45 17.26
CA VAL A 181 -6.98 -16.91 17.36
C VAL A 181 -7.71 -17.50 16.15
N ALA A 182 -8.29 -16.64 15.28
CA ALA A 182 -8.93 -17.10 14.07
C ALA A 182 -7.90 -17.55 13.03
N ASN A 183 -8.28 -18.53 12.22
CA ASN A 183 -7.47 -18.93 11.07
C ASN A 183 -7.40 -17.80 10.04
N TRP A 184 -6.27 -17.71 9.36
CA TRP A 184 -6.14 -16.92 8.16
C TRP A 184 -6.97 -17.57 7.03
N ILE A 185 -7.71 -16.74 6.30
CA ILE A 185 -8.41 -17.16 5.08
C ILE A 185 -8.08 -16.16 3.96
N THR A 186 -8.08 -16.63 2.72
CA THR A 186 -7.87 -15.72 1.57
C THR A 186 -9.12 -14.86 1.35
N LEU A 187 -8.93 -13.67 0.77
CA LEU A 187 -10.06 -12.82 0.37
C LEU A 187 -10.95 -13.54 -0.66
N GLU A 188 -10.35 -14.35 -1.54
CA GLU A 188 -11.07 -15.17 -2.51
C GLU A 188 -11.99 -16.19 -1.82
N GLN A 189 -11.50 -16.91 -0.80
CA GLN A 189 -12.31 -17.85 0.00
C GLN A 189 -13.48 -17.17 0.70
N ALA A 190 -13.32 -15.89 1.02
CA ALA A 190 -14.37 -15.06 1.63
C ALA A 190 -15.36 -14.48 0.61
N GLY A 191 -15.10 -14.63 -0.69
CA GLY A 191 -15.93 -14.08 -1.78
C GLY A 191 -15.67 -12.60 -2.03
N PHE A 192 -14.52 -12.08 -1.57
CA PHE A 192 -13.99 -10.77 -1.92
C PHE A 192 -12.92 -10.92 -3.01
N GLY A 193 -12.27 -9.82 -3.37
CA GLY A 193 -11.23 -9.81 -4.38
C GLY A 193 -9.96 -10.58 -4.01
N ALA A 194 -8.93 -10.42 -4.81
CA ALA A 194 -7.79 -11.30 -4.82
C ALA A 194 -6.52 -10.71 -4.23
N ASP A 195 -6.25 -9.39 -4.41
CA ASP A 195 -4.94 -8.81 -4.08
C ASP A 195 -5.04 -7.43 -3.47
N PHE A 196 -4.31 -7.20 -2.39
CA PHE A 196 -4.10 -5.86 -1.84
C PHE A 196 -3.14 -5.03 -2.70
N CYS A 197 -3.33 -3.71 -2.71
CA CYS A 197 -2.45 -2.77 -3.40
C CYS A 197 -1.18 -2.52 -2.59
N PHE A 198 -0.03 -2.90 -3.13
CA PHE A 198 1.26 -2.77 -2.45
C PHE A 198 2.41 -2.53 -3.43
N LYS A 199 3.53 -2.06 -2.89
CA LYS A 199 4.84 -2.04 -3.53
C LYS A 199 5.89 -2.51 -2.54
N THR A 200 6.87 -3.29 -2.99
CA THR A 200 8.06 -3.63 -2.22
C THR A 200 9.28 -2.96 -2.83
N TYR A 201 10.24 -2.58 -1.99
CA TYR A 201 11.43 -1.84 -2.42
C TYR A 201 12.71 -2.51 -1.94
N PHE A 202 13.75 -2.38 -2.77
CA PHE A 202 15.11 -2.74 -2.44
C PHE A 202 16.05 -1.58 -2.71
N ARG A 203 17.19 -1.54 -2.03
CA ARG A 203 18.27 -0.57 -2.32
C ARG A 203 19.16 -1.11 -3.42
N LYS A 204 19.32 -0.32 -4.48
CA LYS A 204 20.31 -0.62 -5.50
C LYS A 204 21.67 -0.14 -5.01
N PRO A 205 22.72 -0.99 -4.98
CA PRO A 205 24.06 -0.54 -4.65
C PRO A 205 24.50 0.59 -5.57
N LEU A 206 25.20 1.60 -5.01
CA LEU A 206 25.92 2.59 -5.81
C LEU A 206 26.85 1.87 -6.76
N ASP A 207 26.67 2.06 -8.05
CA ASP A 207 27.68 1.63 -9.02
C ASP A 207 28.92 2.52 -8.83
N LYS A 208 29.90 1.97 -8.14
CA LYS A 208 31.18 2.65 -7.88
C LYS A 208 31.98 2.92 -9.16
N SER A 209 31.50 2.45 -10.33
CA SER A 209 32.14 2.60 -11.63
C SER A 209 31.81 3.92 -12.32
N VAL A 210 30.92 4.76 -11.77
CA VAL A 210 30.73 6.14 -12.27
C VAL A 210 31.97 6.93 -11.85
N SER A 211 33.05 6.82 -12.65
CA SER A 211 34.14 7.78 -12.60
C SER A 211 33.54 9.15 -12.91
N ILE A 212 33.56 10.04 -11.94
CA ILE A 212 33.18 11.43 -12.15
C ILE A 212 34.26 12.03 -13.06
N ASN A 213 34.03 11.98 -14.37
CA ASN A 213 34.81 12.77 -15.29
C ASN A 213 34.53 14.23 -14.97
N ASN A 214 35.52 14.94 -14.45
CA ASN A 214 35.44 16.31 -13.96
C ASN A 214 35.07 17.36 -15.02
N GLU A 215 34.69 16.92 -16.22
CA GLU A 215 34.37 17.81 -17.35
C GLU A 215 32.87 18.13 -17.50
N ASN A 216 32.01 17.57 -16.66
CA ASN A 216 30.57 17.78 -16.78
C ASN A 216 30.07 18.73 -15.68
N PRO A 217 29.49 19.92 -16.01
CA PRO A 217 29.06 20.89 -15.01
C PRO A 217 28.03 20.35 -13.99
N ILE A 218 27.38 19.23 -14.29
CA ILE A 218 26.48 18.53 -13.37
C ILE A 218 27.25 17.91 -12.18
N SER A 219 28.51 17.57 -12.33
CA SER A 219 29.33 16.95 -11.28
C SER A 219 29.60 17.90 -10.10
N HIS A 220 29.60 19.22 -10.35
CA HIS A 220 29.81 20.23 -9.31
C HIS A 220 28.63 20.34 -8.33
N TRP A 221 27.41 20.13 -8.80
CA TRP A 221 26.21 20.17 -7.96
C TRP A 221 26.10 18.93 -7.06
N VAL A 222 26.46 17.77 -7.55
CA VAL A 222 26.44 16.52 -6.78
C VAL A 222 27.48 16.55 -5.65
N LEU A 223 28.68 17.12 -5.88
CA LEU A 223 29.72 17.23 -4.85
C LEU A 223 29.34 18.25 -3.74
N PHE A 224 28.57 19.28 -4.08
CA PHE A 224 28.13 20.29 -3.10
C PHE A 224 27.06 19.72 -2.13
N MET A 225 26.23 18.81 -2.58
CA MET A 225 25.17 18.20 -1.76
C MET A 225 25.70 17.09 -0.82
N LEU A 226 26.84 16.48 -1.11
CA LEU A 226 27.46 15.44 -0.28
C LEU A 226 28.33 15.99 0.88
N ARG A 227 28.46 17.33 1.01
CA ARG A 227 29.26 17.98 2.05
C ARG A 227 28.46 18.70 3.12
N ARG A 228 27.15 18.43 3.24
CA ARG A 228 26.32 18.97 4.32
C ARG A 228 25.72 17.86 5.20
#